data_5cd0343c33ca86197a207b53244aed60
#
_entry.id   5cd0343c33ca86197a207b53244aed60
#
_cell.length_a   1.000
_cell.length_b   1.000
_cell.length_c   1.000
_cell.angle_alpha   90.00
_cell.angle_beta   90.00
_cell.angle_gamma   90.00
#
_symmetry.space_group_name_H-M   'P 1'
#
loop_
_entity.id
_entity.type
_entity.pdbx_description
1 polymer ?
#
loop_
_entity_poly.entity_id
_entity_poly.type
_entity_poly.pdbx_seq_one_letter_code
_entity_poly.pdbx_strand_id
1 'polypeptide(L)'
;DGLPVSTNVQEFLGPDGERERGARMLRLEDALAQAVAHSRAYQSRKEQLYLSGLALTLARHQFAPLFSSSADVTYAVQRTDIDEITGQPALNDKFQEQAKVTAGGTVGVSWLIRDIGRISAAFTADAIRFVTGDPRLTTSSQLSATFLRPMLRNAGFKAEADALLTAEHQLLYDLRDFTRYRKEFS
;
A
#
# COMPACT_ATOMS: atom_id res chain seq x y z
N ASP A 1 -5.45 -38.13 -41.13
CA ASP A 1 -6.49 -39.13 -40.89
C ASP A 1 -7.21 -38.80 -39.58
N GLY A 2 -8.25 -38.01 -39.71
CA GLY A 2 -9.10 -37.65 -38.56
C GLY A 2 -10.00 -38.86 -38.25
N LEU A 3 -9.93 -39.36 -37.03
CA LEU A 3 -10.87 -40.35 -36.54
C LEU A 3 -12.30 -39.80 -36.69
N PRO A 4 -13.26 -40.57 -37.20
CA PRO A 4 -14.64 -40.11 -37.31
C PRO A 4 -15.17 -39.78 -35.92
N VAL A 5 -15.52 -38.51 -35.70
CA VAL A 5 -16.16 -38.08 -34.43
C VAL A 5 -17.60 -38.60 -34.48
N SER A 6 -17.85 -39.71 -33.77
CA SER A 6 -19.22 -40.17 -33.58
C SER A 6 -20.03 -39.10 -32.83
N THR A 7 -21.07 -38.58 -33.44
CA THR A 7 -21.98 -37.62 -32.82
C THR A 7 -23.08 -38.30 -32.00
N ASN A 8 -23.08 -39.62 -31.99
CA ASN A 8 -24.11 -40.39 -31.30
C ASN A 8 -23.56 -40.88 -29.94
N VAL A 9 -24.13 -40.34 -28.86
CA VAL A 9 -23.76 -40.64 -27.46
C VAL A 9 -23.89 -42.17 -27.18
N GLN A 10 -24.84 -42.87 -27.75
CA GLN A 10 -25.05 -44.28 -27.55
C GLN A 10 -23.97 -45.16 -28.22
N GLU A 11 -23.44 -44.73 -29.35
CA GLU A 11 -22.36 -45.43 -30.04
C GLU A 11 -21.02 -45.33 -29.31
N PHE A 12 -20.82 -44.23 -28.61
CA PHE A 12 -19.59 -43.99 -27.82
C PHE A 12 -19.62 -44.67 -26.45
N LEU A 13 -20.75 -44.68 -25.75
CA LEU A 13 -20.90 -45.21 -24.39
C LEU A 13 -21.30 -46.71 -24.36
N GLY A 14 -21.65 -47.29 -25.49
CA GLY A 14 -22.08 -48.70 -25.54
C GLY A 14 -23.30 -48.98 -24.66
N PRO A 15 -23.35 -50.17 -24.02
CA PRO A 15 -24.47 -50.56 -23.17
C PRO A 15 -24.66 -49.72 -21.91
N ASP A 16 -23.65 -48.98 -21.49
CA ASP A 16 -23.73 -48.08 -20.36
C ASP A 16 -24.32 -46.71 -20.70
N GLY A 17 -24.54 -46.41 -22.00
CA GLY A 17 -25.14 -45.15 -22.46
C GLY A 17 -26.54 -44.86 -21.93
N GLU A 18 -27.30 -45.90 -21.56
CA GLU A 18 -28.61 -45.74 -20.91
C GLU A 18 -28.52 -45.28 -19.47
N ARG A 19 -27.43 -45.63 -18.77
CA ARG A 19 -27.18 -45.18 -17.37
C ARG A 19 -26.74 -43.73 -17.30
N GLU A 20 -26.16 -43.24 -18.38
CA GLU A 20 -25.63 -41.88 -18.47
C GLU A 20 -26.51 -40.96 -19.32
N ARG A 21 -27.82 -41.16 -19.30
CA ARG A 21 -28.78 -40.27 -19.96
C ARG A 21 -28.61 -38.84 -19.48
N GLY A 22 -28.11 -37.97 -20.37
CA GLY A 22 -27.81 -36.57 -20.06
C GLY A 22 -26.33 -36.28 -19.95
N ALA A 23 -25.45 -37.26 -20.11
CA ALA A 23 -24.01 -37.02 -20.19
C ALA A 23 -23.69 -36.15 -21.43
N ARG A 24 -23.02 -35.04 -21.20
CA ARG A 24 -22.57 -34.14 -22.25
C ARG A 24 -21.21 -34.62 -22.74
N MET A 25 -21.08 -34.89 -24.03
CA MET A 25 -19.77 -35.13 -24.62
C MET A 25 -18.92 -33.86 -24.54
N LEU A 26 -17.84 -33.92 -23.80
CA LEU A 26 -16.86 -32.84 -23.68
C LEU A 26 -15.81 -33.04 -24.77
N ARG A 27 -15.60 -32.06 -25.62
CA ARG A 27 -14.43 -32.00 -26.49
C ARG A 27 -13.20 -31.71 -25.63
N LEU A 28 -12.04 -32.13 -26.11
CA LEU A 28 -10.78 -31.89 -25.40
C LEU A 28 -10.58 -30.39 -25.08
N GLU A 29 -10.91 -29.51 -26.02
CA GLU A 29 -10.83 -28.07 -25.85
C GLU A 29 -11.76 -27.56 -24.74
N ASP A 30 -12.99 -28.05 -24.68
CA ASP A 30 -13.97 -27.68 -23.66
C ASP A 30 -13.55 -28.21 -22.28
N ALA A 31 -13.04 -29.44 -22.22
CA ALA A 31 -12.50 -30.04 -21.00
C ALA A 31 -11.31 -29.24 -20.46
N LEU A 32 -10.39 -28.84 -21.35
CA LEU A 32 -9.23 -28.01 -20.98
C LEU A 32 -9.67 -26.62 -20.50
N ALA A 33 -10.59 -25.99 -21.20
CA ALA A 33 -11.12 -24.68 -20.79
C ALA A 33 -11.79 -24.76 -19.41
N GLN A 34 -12.57 -25.81 -19.16
CA GLN A 34 -13.20 -26.05 -17.87
C GLN A 34 -12.18 -26.36 -16.77
N ALA A 35 -11.16 -27.14 -17.09
CA ALA A 35 -10.06 -27.45 -16.17
C ALA A 35 -9.30 -26.16 -15.77
N VAL A 36 -8.96 -25.29 -16.72
CA VAL A 36 -8.33 -23.99 -16.46
C VAL A 36 -9.21 -23.10 -15.59
N ALA A 37 -10.53 -23.08 -15.86
CA ALA A 37 -11.47 -22.23 -15.11
C ALA A 37 -11.68 -22.70 -13.66
N HIS A 38 -11.67 -24.02 -13.42
CA HIS A 38 -12.03 -24.61 -12.13
C HIS A 38 -10.84 -25.19 -11.35
N SER A 39 -9.65 -25.30 -11.95
CA SER A 39 -8.47 -25.79 -11.26
C SER A 39 -7.97 -24.79 -10.23
N ARG A 40 -8.09 -25.15 -8.95
CA ARG A 40 -7.56 -24.35 -7.84
C ARG A 40 -6.05 -24.17 -7.95
N ALA A 41 -5.32 -25.19 -8.37
CA ALA A 41 -3.87 -25.11 -8.56
C ALA A 41 -3.48 -24.09 -9.64
N TYR A 42 -4.21 -24.06 -10.75
CA TYR A 42 -4.00 -23.08 -11.81
C TYR A 42 -4.28 -21.66 -11.34
N GLN A 43 -5.39 -21.44 -10.62
CA GLN A 43 -5.74 -20.13 -10.06
C GLN A 43 -4.69 -19.68 -9.04
N SER A 44 -4.24 -20.55 -8.15
CA SER A 44 -3.19 -20.20 -7.17
C SER A 44 -1.87 -19.79 -7.84
N ARG A 45 -1.47 -20.44 -8.92
CA ARG A 45 -0.27 -20.04 -9.68
C ARG A 45 -0.44 -18.68 -10.35
N LYS A 46 -1.62 -18.41 -10.88
CA LYS A 46 -1.96 -17.10 -11.44
C LYS A 46 -1.97 -15.99 -10.39
N GLU A 47 -2.52 -16.26 -9.21
CA GLU A 47 -2.52 -15.34 -8.08
C GLU A 47 -1.11 -15.05 -7.59
N GLN A 48 -0.25 -16.05 -7.50
CA GLN A 48 1.16 -15.88 -7.14
C GLN A 48 1.89 -14.94 -8.10
N LEU A 49 1.70 -15.12 -9.42
CA LEU A 49 2.25 -14.22 -10.43
C LEU A 49 1.70 -12.80 -10.27
N TYR A 50 0.43 -12.65 -9.95
CA TYR A 50 -0.18 -11.35 -9.69
C TYR A 50 0.43 -10.67 -8.45
N LEU A 51 0.66 -11.43 -7.37
CA LEU A 51 1.30 -10.92 -6.15
C LEU A 51 2.73 -10.44 -6.40
N SER A 52 3.52 -11.16 -7.21
CA SER A 52 4.86 -10.70 -7.58
C SER A 52 4.83 -9.43 -8.43
N GLY A 53 3.83 -9.27 -9.31
CA GLY A 53 3.59 -8.03 -10.03
C GLY A 53 3.25 -6.85 -9.12
N LEU A 54 2.42 -7.09 -8.10
CA LEU A 54 2.12 -6.07 -7.07
C LEU A 54 3.36 -5.70 -6.24
N ALA A 55 4.19 -6.69 -5.89
CA ALA A 55 5.44 -6.44 -5.16
C ALA A 55 6.40 -5.55 -5.96
N LEU A 56 6.51 -5.76 -7.28
CA LEU A 56 7.28 -4.88 -8.16
C LEU A 56 6.68 -3.47 -8.21
N THR A 57 5.36 -3.36 -8.31
CA THR A 57 4.68 -2.06 -8.31
C THR A 57 4.92 -1.30 -7.01
N LEU A 58 4.89 -1.99 -5.87
CA LEU A 58 5.21 -1.43 -4.55
C LEU A 58 6.66 -0.95 -4.49
N ALA A 59 7.61 -1.75 -4.99
CA ALA A 59 9.02 -1.36 -5.04
C ALA A 59 9.25 -0.11 -5.91
N ARG A 60 8.56 -0.01 -7.05
CA ARG A 60 8.60 1.17 -7.92
C ARG A 60 7.96 2.40 -7.27
N HIS A 61 6.91 2.20 -6.50
CA HIS A 61 6.21 3.29 -5.82
C HIS A 61 7.10 4.03 -4.82
N GLN A 62 8.10 3.37 -4.23
CA GLN A 62 9.08 4.01 -3.34
C GLN A 62 9.92 5.10 -4.03
N PHE A 63 10.05 5.04 -5.35
CA PHE A 63 10.76 6.04 -6.17
C PHE A 63 9.84 7.08 -6.77
N ALA A 64 8.53 7.02 -6.51
CA ALA A 64 7.59 8.06 -6.88
C ALA A 64 7.53 9.16 -5.80
N PRO A 65 7.18 10.39 -6.14
CA PRO A 65 6.91 11.41 -5.15
C PRO A 65 5.70 11.03 -4.31
N LEU A 66 5.90 10.94 -2.99
CA LEU A 66 4.88 10.59 -2.01
C LEU A 66 4.38 11.87 -1.34
N PHE A 67 3.10 12.13 -1.47
CA PHE A 67 2.43 13.24 -0.80
C PHE A 67 1.83 12.76 0.53
N SER A 68 1.97 13.57 1.55
CA SER A 68 1.41 13.33 2.88
C SER A 68 0.72 14.59 3.38
N SER A 69 -0.37 14.40 4.11
CA SER A 69 -1.03 15.49 4.83
C SER A 69 -1.51 14.99 6.17
N SER A 70 -1.40 15.82 7.17
CA SER A 70 -1.94 15.57 8.50
C SER A 70 -2.56 16.85 9.05
N ALA A 71 -3.61 16.72 9.83
CA ALA A 71 -4.22 17.81 10.57
C ALA A 71 -4.62 17.31 11.94
N ASP A 72 -4.40 18.13 12.94
CA ASP A 72 -4.77 17.85 14.31
C ASP A 72 -5.42 19.06 14.96
N VAL A 73 -6.34 18.80 15.88
CA VAL A 73 -6.96 19.82 16.72
C VAL A 73 -6.93 19.32 18.15
N THR A 74 -6.32 20.10 19.01
CA THR A 74 -6.20 19.79 20.44
C THR A 74 -6.84 20.87 21.28
N TYR A 75 -7.75 20.49 22.18
CA TYR A 75 -8.25 21.33 23.22
C TYR A 75 -7.57 20.99 24.54
N ALA A 76 -6.91 21.95 25.14
CA ALA A 76 -6.22 21.76 26.41
C ALA A 76 -6.68 22.80 27.43
N VAL A 77 -6.94 22.33 28.64
CA VAL A 77 -7.23 23.18 29.79
C VAL A 77 -6.09 23.00 30.79
N GLN A 78 -5.39 24.07 31.07
CA GLN A 78 -4.34 24.13 32.08
C GLN A 78 -4.81 24.91 33.29
N ARG A 79 -4.69 24.33 34.47
CA ARG A 79 -4.83 25.03 35.75
C ARG A 79 -3.44 25.36 36.26
N THR A 80 -3.19 26.62 36.49
CA THR A 80 -1.94 27.09 37.04
C THR A 80 -2.18 27.63 38.41
N ASP A 81 -1.56 27.01 39.41
CA ASP A 81 -1.62 27.44 40.83
C ASP A 81 -0.49 28.40 41.17
N ILE A 82 0.18 28.98 40.20
CA ILE A 82 1.34 29.86 40.39
C ILE A 82 0.93 31.30 40.15
N ASP A 83 1.23 32.16 41.09
CA ASP A 83 1.18 33.59 40.89
C ASP A 83 2.27 34.00 39.89
N GLU A 84 1.87 34.44 38.71
CA GLU A 84 2.76 34.79 37.60
C GLU A 84 3.70 35.96 37.94
N ILE A 85 3.35 36.74 38.98
CA ILE A 85 4.13 37.91 39.45
C ILE A 85 5.24 37.52 40.40
N THR A 86 5.00 36.51 41.26
CA THR A 86 5.95 36.16 42.34
C THR A 86 6.62 34.81 42.13
N GLY A 87 6.14 33.97 41.17
CA GLY A 87 6.65 32.63 40.98
C GLY A 87 6.40 31.67 42.15
N GLN A 88 5.63 32.08 43.14
CA GLN A 88 5.26 31.32 44.32
C GLN A 88 3.85 30.74 44.19
N PRO A 89 3.54 29.64 44.89
CA PRO A 89 2.16 29.11 44.95
C PRO A 89 1.20 30.21 45.43
N ALA A 90 0.10 30.41 44.69
CA ALA A 90 -0.90 31.45 45.05
C ALA A 90 -1.48 31.14 46.43
N LEU A 91 -1.27 32.05 47.38
CA LEU A 91 -1.76 31.97 48.76
C LEU A 91 -3.28 32.15 48.86
N ASN A 92 -3.96 32.55 47.78
CA ASN A 92 -5.40 32.67 47.68
C ASN A 92 -5.86 31.74 46.54
N ASP A 93 -6.81 30.89 46.82
CA ASP A 93 -7.48 29.85 46.03
C ASP A 93 -8.04 30.29 44.65
N LYS A 94 -7.31 31.18 43.95
CA LYS A 94 -7.64 31.66 42.61
C LYS A 94 -6.82 30.86 41.58
N PHE A 95 -7.36 29.69 41.24
CA PHE A 95 -6.89 28.95 40.10
C PHE A 95 -7.09 29.77 38.81
N GLN A 96 -6.03 30.04 38.09
CA GLN A 96 -6.15 30.52 36.72
C GLN A 96 -6.33 29.33 35.80
N GLU A 97 -7.53 29.19 35.28
CA GLU A 97 -7.84 28.19 34.29
C GLU A 97 -7.63 28.78 32.89
N GLN A 98 -6.65 28.26 32.16
CA GLN A 98 -6.37 28.64 30.79
C GLN A 98 -6.79 27.57 29.86
N ALA A 99 -7.83 27.81 29.07
CA ALA A 99 -8.25 26.92 27.99
C ALA A 99 -7.70 27.43 26.65
N LYS A 100 -7.09 26.54 25.90
CA LYS A 100 -6.57 26.83 24.57
C LYS A 100 -6.98 25.77 23.57
N VAL A 101 -7.28 26.19 22.35
CA VAL A 101 -7.46 25.33 21.19
C VAL A 101 -6.22 25.50 20.31
N THR A 102 -5.56 24.41 20.00
CA THR A 102 -4.46 24.36 19.04
C THR A 102 -4.94 23.57 17.83
N ALA A 103 -4.87 24.16 16.65
CA ALA A 103 -5.12 23.50 15.39
C ALA A 103 -3.85 23.52 14.56
N GLY A 104 -3.38 22.37 14.15
CA GLY A 104 -2.18 22.21 13.36
C GLY A 104 -2.44 21.45 12.06
N GLY A 105 -1.68 21.75 11.03
CA GLY A 105 -1.73 21.05 9.77
C GLY A 105 -0.38 21.02 9.08
N THR A 106 -0.03 19.86 8.51
CA THR A 106 1.19 19.69 7.74
C THR A 106 0.86 19.07 6.40
N VAL A 107 1.39 19.63 5.34
CA VAL A 107 1.37 19.06 4.00
C VAL A 107 2.81 18.87 3.56
N GLY A 108 3.16 17.67 3.12
CA GLY A 108 4.51 17.33 2.74
C GLY A 108 4.59 16.52 1.46
N VAL A 109 5.76 16.55 0.85
CA VAL A 109 6.16 15.69 -0.26
C VAL A 109 7.53 15.10 0.06
N SER A 110 7.68 13.80 -0.19
CA SER A 110 8.95 13.10 -0.08
C SER A 110 9.20 12.33 -1.36
N TRP A 111 10.37 12.50 -1.92
CA TRP A 111 10.77 11.85 -3.16
C TRP A 111 12.15 11.24 -3.04
N LEU A 112 12.25 9.94 -3.27
CA LEU A 112 13.50 9.20 -3.35
C LEU A 112 13.92 9.14 -4.82
N ILE A 113 15.00 9.82 -5.17
CA ILE A 113 15.58 9.81 -6.51
C ILE A 113 16.76 8.83 -6.51
N ARG A 114 16.68 7.84 -7.38
CA ARG A 114 17.73 6.82 -7.52
C ARG A 114 19.09 7.47 -7.72
N ASP A 115 20.11 7.00 -7.01
CA ASP A 115 21.52 7.43 -7.06
C ASP A 115 21.79 8.89 -6.64
N ILE A 116 20.75 9.68 -6.41
CA ILE A 116 20.87 11.09 -6.01
C ILE A 116 20.67 11.24 -4.51
N GLY A 117 19.51 10.84 -3.99
CA GLY A 117 19.16 11.04 -2.60
C GLY A 117 17.67 11.17 -2.37
N ARG A 118 17.30 11.51 -1.15
CA ARG A 118 15.92 11.80 -0.78
C ARG A 118 15.73 13.31 -0.63
N ILE A 119 14.75 13.84 -1.32
CA ILE A 119 14.29 15.21 -1.22
C ILE A 119 12.96 15.20 -0.49
N SER A 120 12.81 16.03 0.53
CA SER A 120 11.53 16.24 1.21
C SER A 120 11.27 17.72 1.38
N ALA A 121 10.03 18.13 1.20
CA ALA A 121 9.55 19.46 1.49
C ALA A 121 8.26 19.35 2.30
N ALA A 122 8.10 20.19 3.31
CA ALA A 122 6.91 20.23 4.14
C ALA A 122 6.52 21.66 4.48
N PHE A 123 5.23 21.93 4.41
CA PHE A 123 4.62 23.16 4.89
C PHE A 123 3.76 22.82 6.11
N THR A 124 4.06 23.45 7.22
CA THR A 124 3.31 23.33 8.48
C THR A 124 2.68 24.67 8.81
N ALA A 125 1.42 24.64 9.21
CA ALA A 125 0.71 25.81 9.70
C ALA A 125 0.01 25.46 11.00
N ASP A 126 0.20 26.29 12.01
CA ASP A 126 -0.36 26.12 13.34
C ASP A 126 -1.13 27.39 13.75
N ALA A 127 -2.25 27.18 14.40
CA ALA A 127 -3.07 28.24 14.99
C ALA A 127 -3.41 27.89 16.45
N ILE A 128 -3.11 28.77 17.36
CA ILE A 128 -3.43 28.64 18.79
C ILE A 128 -4.41 29.73 19.16
N ARG A 129 -5.58 29.32 19.61
CA ARG A 129 -6.62 30.24 20.12
C ARG A 129 -6.81 30.04 21.62
N PHE A 130 -6.56 31.08 22.40
CA PHE A 130 -6.90 31.11 23.82
C PHE A 130 -8.38 31.39 23.96
N VAL A 131 -9.08 30.58 24.74
CA VAL A 131 -10.55 30.68 24.93
C VAL A 131 -10.91 31.35 26.23
N THR A 132 -10.07 31.20 27.26
CA THR A 132 -10.24 31.82 28.57
C THR A 132 -9.15 32.86 28.83
N GLY A 133 -9.46 33.90 29.58
CA GLY A 133 -8.59 35.04 29.81
C GLY A 133 -8.72 36.08 28.70
N ASP A 134 -7.59 36.63 28.25
CA ASP A 134 -7.53 37.54 27.09
C ASP A 134 -7.58 36.74 25.81
N PRO A 135 -8.69 36.77 25.03
CA PRO A 135 -8.83 35.96 23.83
C PRO A 135 -7.90 36.48 22.74
N ARG A 136 -6.84 35.71 22.49
CA ARG A 136 -5.85 36.01 21.45
C ARG A 136 -5.66 34.81 20.53
N LEU A 137 -5.40 35.10 19.28
CA LEU A 137 -5.08 34.14 18.26
C LEU A 137 -3.61 34.31 17.86
N THR A 138 -2.85 33.21 17.95
CA THR A 138 -1.47 33.19 17.48
C THR A 138 -1.40 32.19 16.34
N THR A 139 -0.86 32.59 15.21
CA THR A 139 -0.65 31.72 14.04
C THR A 139 0.83 31.66 13.70
N SER A 140 1.29 30.48 13.33
CA SER A 140 2.64 30.27 12.82
C SER A 140 2.58 29.43 11.56
N SER A 141 3.51 29.66 10.64
CA SER A 141 3.68 28.81 9.46
C SER A 141 5.15 28.65 9.18
N GLN A 142 5.51 27.45 8.75
CA GLN A 142 6.89 27.09 8.42
C GLN A 142 6.93 26.31 7.14
N LEU A 143 7.84 26.66 6.24
CA LEU A 143 8.22 25.88 5.08
C LEU A 143 9.61 25.30 5.35
N SER A 144 9.73 23.99 5.25
CA SER A 144 11.00 23.27 5.38
C SER A 144 11.30 22.49 4.12
N ALA A 145 12.58 22.42 3.74
CA ALA A 145 13.05 21.56 2.67
C ALA A 145 14.32 20.85 3.15
N THR A 146 14.39 19.55 2.93
CA THR A 146 15.52 18.72 3.36
C THR A 146 16.00 17.87 2.20
N PHE A 147 17.30 17.84 1.99
CA PHE A 147 17.98 16.94 1.07
C PHE A 147 18.90 16.00 1.87
N LEU A 148 18.68 14.70 1.72
CA LEU A 148 19.45 13.68 2.40
C LEU A 148 20.16 12.78 1.38
N ARG A 149 21.48 12.75 1.43
CA ARG A 149 22.32 11.84 0.64
C ARG A 149 23.31 11.12 1.55
N PRO A 150 23.17 9.82 1.82
CA PRO A 150 24.18 9.06 2.53
C PRO A 150 25.45 8.98 1.69
N MET A 151 26.60 9.29 2.30
CA MET A 151 27.90 9.34 1.59
C MET A 151 28.75 8.09 1.85
N LEU A 152 28.49 7.38 2.94
CA LEU A 152 29.28 6.24 3.39
C LEU A 152 28.57 4.92 3.09
N ARG A 153 28.27 4.16 4.15
CA ARG A 153 27.50 2.92 4.01
C ARG A 153 26.11 3.20 3.43
N ASN A 154 25.70 2.44 2.44
CA ASN A 154 24.45 2.65 1.69
C ASN A 154 24.43 3.97 0.87
N ALA A 155 25.57 4.37 0.32
CA ALA A 155 25.66 5.57 -0.52
C ALA A 155 24.67 5.52 -1.69
N GLY A 156 23.88 6.59 -1.85
CA GLY A 156 22.90 6.70 -2.93
C GLY A 156 21.68 5.78 -2.78
N PHE A 157 21.39 5.27 -1.57
CA PHE A 157 20.26 4.36 -1.33
C PHE A 157 20.31 3.09 -2.20
N LYS A 158 21.49 2.47 -2.26
CA LYS A 158 21.72 1.24 -3.05
C LYS A 158 20.84 0.08 -2.63
N ALA A 159 20.55 -0.06 -1.33
CA ALA A 159 19.68 -1.14 -0.83
C ALA A 159 18.27 -1.06 -1.40
N GLU A 160 17.73 0.13 -1.54
CA GLU A 160 16.41 0.36 -2.15
C GLU A 160 16.44 0.09 -3.67
N ALA A 161 17.53 0.48 -4.34
CA ALA A 161 17.73 0.17 -5.76
C ALA A 161 17.90 -1.33 -6.01
N ASP A 162 18.63 -2.03 -5.14
CA ASP A 162 18.81 -3.49 -5.21
C ASP A 162 17.50 -4.23 -4.91
N ALA A 163 16.68 -3.71 -4.00
CA ALA A 163 15.36 -4.25 -3.73
C ALA A 163 14.44 -4.16 -4.97
N LEU A 164 14.50 -3.05 -5.69
CA LEU A 164 13.77 -2.88 -6.95
C LEU A 164 14.25 -3.90 -8.00
N LEU A 165 15.55 -4.03 -8.20
CA LEU A 165 16.14 -4.98 -9.14
C LEU A 165 15.77 -6.42 -8.78
N THR A 166 15.79 -6.76 -7.50
CA THR A 166 15.40 -8.08 -7.00
C THR A 166 13.92 -8.37 -7.32
N ALA A 167 13.03 -7.39 -7.10
CA ALA A 167 11.61 -7.54 -7.43
C ALA A 167 11.37 -7.70 -8.94
N GLU A 168 12.16 -7.02 -9.78
CA GLU A 168 12.10 -7.18 -11.24
C GLU A 168 12.54 -8.59 -11.67
N HIS A 169 13.62 -9.10 -11.11
CA HIS A 169 14.08 -10.46 -11.38
C HIS A 169 13.09 -11.51 -10.89
N GLN A 170 12.53 -11.34 -9.71
CA GLN A 170 11.54 -12.26 -9.17
C GLN A 170 10.31 -12.37 -10.07
N LEU A 171 9.78 -11.24 -10.53
CA LEU A 171 8.66 -11.25 -11.48
C LEU A 171 9.00 -12.01 -12.78
N LEU A 172 10.21 -11.85 -13.31
CA LEU A 172 10.65 -12.58 -14.50
C LEU A 172 10.73 -14.09 -14.25
N TYR A 173 11.20 -14.52 -13.07
CA TYR A 173 11.24 -15.94 -12.72
C TYR A 173 9.83 -16.50 -12.57
N ASP A 174 8.95 -15.80 -11.85
CA ASP A 174 7.56 -16.23 -11.66
C ASP A 174 6.80 -16.31 -12.99
N LEU A 175 7.07 -15.39 -13.92
CA LEU A 175 6.50 -15.41 -15.26
C LEU A 175 6.97 -16.65 -16.07
N ARG A 176 8.26 -16.99 -15.98
CA ARG A 176 8.81 -18.17 -16.64
C ARG A 176 8.26 -19.47 -16.05
N ASP A 177 8.14 -19.52 -14.72
CA ASP A 177 7.58 -20.68 -14.03
C ASP A 177 6.10 -20.86 -14.33
N PHE A 178 5.33 -19.78 -14.38
CA PHE A 178 3.93 -19.82 -14.81
C PHE A 178 3.79 -20.28 -16.26
N THR A 179 4.65 -19.82 -17.16
CA THR A 179 4.65 -20.24 -18.58
C THR A 179 4.97 -21.73 -18.72
N ARG A 180 5.93 -22.24 -17.91
CA ARG A 180 6.25 -23.68 -17.87
C ARG A 180 5.06 -24.48 -17.36
N TYR A 181 4.50 -24.06 -16.21
CA TYR A 181 3.34 -24.71 -15.61
C TYR A 181 2.15 -24.75 -16.57
N ARG A 182 1.89 -23.67 -17.30
CA ARG A 182 0.84 -23.62 -18.31
C ARG A 182 1.03 -24.65 -19.43
N LYS A 183 2.28 -24.87 -19.87
CA LYS A 183 2.59 -25.88 -20.88
C LYS A 183 2.46 -27.32 -20.35
N GLU A 184 2.75 -27.54 -19.08
CA GLU A 184 2.61 -28.85 -18.43
C GLU A 184 1.14 -29.16 -18.11
N PHE A 185 0.33 -28.14 -17.93
CA PHE A 185 -1.10 -28.28 -17.61
C PHE A 185 -1.96 -28.55 -18.86
N SER A 186 -1.55 -28.12 -20.05
CA SER A 186 -2.25 -28.29 -21.33
C SER A 186 -1.78 -29.54 -22.06
#